data_700d9b7fda4b5f61f86beee793ce6e68
#
_entry.id   700d9b7fda4b5f61f86beee793ce6e68
#
_cell.length_a   1.000
_cell.length_b   1.000
_cell.length_c   1.000
_cell.angle_alpha   90.00
_cell.angle_beta   90.00
_cell.angle_gamma   90.00
#
_symmetry.space_group_name_H-M   'P 1'
#
loop_
_entity.id
_entity.type
_entity.pdbx_description
1 polymer ?
#
loop_
_entity_poly.entity_id
_entity_poly.type
_entity_poly.pdbx_seq_one_letter_code
_entity_poly.pdbx_strand_id
1 'polypeptide(L)'
;TVNSLVEAMRGCGRGCDFCDVNKRSKKDIPLERLQAEAKINLNYGFDSIWLQSDEMLLYGCDNKDFIPNADAIIDLWKGLKLVGANFVGTTHMTLSAVASSPVLIKKLSSINDMESNGRWLATNLGVETVAPRLVKKHLGVKTKPYQPNEWGSVVREGCKILNQNHWFPALTLIIGWPDETPDETQYTIDLIEDFKEMRMRGLVAPLLYQDFSEKNSMHFANLNEAQFTLFWKCWQHNLRVINDIIPIIIRNKTYGPPMKLFMAILIKAGTWAIMRYLRGLAKQLFNGQVPEDVVERYSRNRSVTASVPQHL
;
A
#
# COMPACT_ATOMS: atom_id res chain seq x y z
N THR A 1 15.24 17.70 -10.07
CA THR A 1 14.88 16.99 -8.82
C THR A 1 15.77 15.77 -8.63
N VAL A 2 16.05 15.38 -7.39
CA VAL A 2 16.95 14.24 -7.08
C VAL A 2 16.43 12.90 -7.61
N ASN A 3 15.11 12.75 -7.82
CA ASN A 3 14.46 11.49 -8.15
C ASN A 3 13.60 11.54 -9.41
N SER A 4 13.81 12.49 -10.31
CA SER A 4 13.02 12.65 -11.55
C SER A 4 11.49 12.71 -11.32
N LEU A 5 11.08 13.35 -10.21
CA LEU A 5 9.67 13.56 -9.88
C LEU A 5 9.06 14.67 -10.75
N VAL A 6 7.86 14.40 -11.23
CA VAL A 6 7.01 15.36 -11.95
C VAL A 6 5.62 15.33 -11.31
N GLU A 7 5.11 16.49 -10.87
CA GLU A 7 3.81 16.56 -10.20
C GLU A 7 2.68 16.47 -11.23
N ALA A 8 1.97 15.34 -11.27
CA ALA A 8 0.87 15.11 -12.22
C ALA A 8 -0.47 15.65 -11.74
N MET A 9 -0.75 15.54 -10.45
CA MET A 9 -1.97 16.06 -9.87
C MET A 9 -1.83 16.35 -8.38
N ARG A 10 -2.67 17.20 -7.86
CA ARG A 10 -2.76 17.60 -6.46
C ARG A 10 -4.20 17.51 -5.97
N GLY A 11 -4.38 17.04 -4.72
CA GLY A 11 -5.70 16.76 -4.15
C GLY A 11 -6.36 15.51 -4.75
N CYS A 12 -7.14 14.78 -3.97
CA CYS A 12 -7.84 13.57 -4.45
C CYS A 12 -9.38 13.66 -4.35
N GLY A 13 -9.91 14.53 -3.48
CA GLY A 13 -11.35 14.77 -3.31
C GLY A 13 -12.14 13.63 -2.65
N ARG A 14 -11.47 12.61 -2.07
CA ARG A 14 -12.15 11.42 -1.49
C ARG A 14 -12.73 11.63 -0.09
N GLY A 15 -12.37 12.68 0.63
CA GLY A 15 -13.03 13.07 1.87
C GLY A 15 -12.66 12.25 3.11
N CYS A 16 -11.50 11.60 3.16
CA CYS A 16 -11.03 10.92 4.38
C CYS A 16 -10.74 11.93 5.49
N ASP A 17 -11.34 11.79 6.67
CA ASP A 17 -11.30 12.80 7.74
C ASP A 17 -9.91 12.94 8.42
N PHE A 18 -9.10 11.88 8.39
CA PHE A 18 -7.74 11.84 8.92
C PHE A 18 -6.69 12.41 7.97
N CYS A 19 -7.06 12.78 6.72
CA CYS A 19 -6.11 13.12 5.68
C CYS A 19 -6.06 14.63 5.40
N ASP A 20 -4.89 15.24 5.54
CA ASP A 20 -4.69 16.67 5.28
C ASP A 20 -4.79 17.03 3.79
N VAL A 21 -4.47 16.10 2.89
CA VAL A 21 -4.64 16.24 1.43
C VAL A 21 -6.08 16.58 1.04
N ASN A 22 -7.01 16.11 1.86
CA ASN A 22 -8.45 16.32 1.65
C ASN A 22 -8.90 17.78 1.71
N LYS A 23 -8.10 18.65 2.30
CA LYS A 23 -8.32 20.11 2.33
C LYS A 23 -7.98 20.78 0.99
N ARG A 24 -7.38 20.05 0.05
CA ARG A 24 -6.97 20.57 -1.26
C ARG A 24 -7.98 20.15 -2.33
N SER A 25 -8.42 21.10 -3.14
CA SER A 25 -9.20 20.80 -4.35
C SER A 25 -8.36 20.00 -5.35
N LYS A 26 -8.98 19.00 -5.99
CA LYS A 26 -8.33 18.23 -7.05
C LYS A 26 -7.96 19.15 -8.22
N LYS A 27 -6.72 19.03 -8.68
CA LYS A 27 -6.19 19.76 -9.84
C LYS A 27 -5.21 18.87 -10.59
N ASP A 28 -5.51 18.62 -11.86
CA ASP A 28 -4.64 17.91 -12.78
C ASP A 28 -3.70 18.90 -13.49
N ILE A 29 -2.46 18.49 -13.72
CA ILE A 29 -1.48 19.26 -14.49
C ILE A 29 -1.56 18.83 -15.96
N PRO A 30 -1.67 19.75 -16.92
CA PRO A 30 -1.77 19.42 -18.34
C PRO A 30 -0.58 18.61 -18.85
N LEU A 31 -0.85 17.66 -19.76
CA LEU A 31 0.15 16.73 -20.29
C LEU A 31 1.36 17.44 -20.90
N GLU A 32 1.13 18.53 -21.65
CA GLU A 32 2.20 19.31 -22.31
C GLU A 32 3.19 19.87 -21.28
N ARG A 33 2.69 20.31 -20.11
CA ARG A 33 3.54 20.77 -19.02
C ARG A 33 4.33 19.64 -18.41
N LEU A 34 3.69 18.48 -18.18
CA LEU A 34 4.36 17.29 -17.65
C LEU A 34 5.46 16.80 -18.58
N GLN A 35 5.22 16.84 -19.90
CA GLN A 35 6.22 16.51 -20.91
C GLN A 35 7.40 17.48 -20.91
N ALA A 36 7.12 18.78 -20.73
CA ALA A 36 8.19 19.79 -20.64
C ALA A 36 9.07 19.58 -19.40
N GLU A 37 8.47 19.33 -18.24
CA GLU A 37 9.20 19.03 -17.00
C GLU A 37 9.96 17.69 -17.09
N ALA A 38 9.36 16.67 -17.71
CA ALA A 38 10.01 15.37 -17.95
C ALA A 38 11.26 15.51 -18.84
N LYS A 39 11.18 16.31 -19.92
CA LYS A 39 12.33 16.57 -20.80
C LYS A 39 13.50 17.20 -20.04
N ILE A 40 13.24 18.11 -19.09
CA ILE A 40 14.28 18.70 -18.26
C ILE A 40 14.98 17.59 -17.45
N ASN A 41 14.22 16.74 -16.78
CA ASN A 41 14.80 15.63 -16.00
C ASN A 41 15.62 14.67 -16.86
N LEU A 42 15.10 14.29 -18.03
CA LEU A 42 15.77 13.38 -18.96
C LEU A 42 17.08 14.00 -19.50
N ASN A 43 17.11 15.30 -19.78
CA ASN A 43 18.31 16.02 -20.22
C ASN A 43 19.40 16.07 -19.13
N TYR A 44 19.03 15.94 -17.86
CA TYR A 44 19.97 15.80 -16.73
C TYR A 44 20.43 14.35 -16.48
N GLY A 45 20.11 13.43 -17.38
CA GLY A 45 20.61 12.05 -17.38
C GLY A 45 19.73 11.05 -16.64
N PHE A 46 18.50 11.43 -16.23
CA PHE A 46 17.52 10.45 -15.76
C PHE A 46 16.97 9.65 -16.95
N ASP A 47 16.64 8.40 -16.73
CA ASP A 47 16.02 7.54 -17.74
C ASP A 47 14.54 7.21 -17.46
N SER A 48 14.06 7.56 -16.29
CA SER A 48 12.71 7.28 -15.79
C SER A 48 12.05 8.54 -15.25
N ILE A 49 10.73 8.59 -15.30
CA ILE A 49 9.92 9.66 -14.74
C ILE A 49 9.00 9.10 -13.67
N TRP A 50 8.98 9.74 -12.50
CA TRP A 50 8.07 9.40 -11.41
C TRP A 50 6.99 10.46 -11.27
N LEU A 51 5.74 10.04 -11.50
CA LEU A 51 4.58 10.89 -11.36
C LEU A 51 4.22 11.03 -9.87
N GLN A 52 4.40 12.25 -9.36
CA GLN A 52 3.93 12.62 -8.03
C GLN A 52 2.45 12.97 -8.11
N SER A 53 1.65 12.33 -7.30
CA SER A 53 0.20 12.58 -7.20
C SER A 53 -0.32 12.20 -5.84
N ASP A 54 -1.45 12.77 -5.44
CA ASP A 54 -2.17 12.33 -4.26
C ASP A 54 -3.04 11.07 -4.56
N GLU A 55 -3.44 10.89 -5.84
CA GLU A 55 -4.19 9.72 -6.31
C GLU A 55 -4.09 9.59 -7.84
N MET A 56 -3.09 8.88 -8.34
CA MET A 56 -2.75 8.88 -9.77
C MET A 56 -3.87 8.36 -10.68
N LEU A 57 -4.64 7.38 -10.24
CA LEU A 57 -5.72 6.82 -11.04
C LEU A 57 -6.94 7.74 -11.16
N LEU A 58 -6.92 8.91 -10.51
CA LEU A 58 -7.92 9.96 -10.71
C LEU A 58 -7.46 11.09 -11.64
N TYR A 59 -6.31 10.97 -12.28
CA TYR A 59 -5.89 11.93 -13.30
C TYR A 59 -6.90 11.95 -14.45
N GLY A 60 -7.39 13.15 -14.79
CA GLY A 60 -8.44 13.33 -15.81
C GLY A 60 -9.81 12.76 -15.41
N CYS A 61 -10.02 12.36 -14.17
CA CYS A 61 -11.30 11.86 -13.68
C CYS A 61 -12.16 13.01 -13.17
N ASP A 62 -13.38 13.14 -13.69
CA ASP A 62 -14.38 14.15 -13.31
C ASP A 62 -15.70 13.53 -12.81
N ASN A 63 -15.81 12.19 -12.83
CA ASN A 63 -17.03 11.49 -12.41
C ASN A 63 -17.16 11.33 -10.89
N LYS A 64 -18.40 11.29 -10.41
CA LYS A 64 -18.74 11.20 -8.97
C LYS A 64 -18.50 9.83 -8.35
N ASP A 65 -18.25 8.80 -9.16
CA ASP A 65 -18.01 7.44 -8.72
C ASP A 65 -16.52 7.11 -8.60
N PHE A 66 -15.65 8.09 -8.92
CA PHE A 66 -14.19 7.93 -8.84
C PHE A 66 -13.65 6.77 -9.67
N ILE A 67 -14.31 6.47 -10.79
CA ILE A 67 -13.84 5.48 -11.77
C ILE A 67 -12.74 6.14 -12.62
N PRO A 68 -11.56 5.51 -12.76
CA PRO A 68 -10.46 6.05 -13.55
C PRO A 68 -10.84 6.40 -14.98
N ASN A 69 -10.35 7.55 -15.47
CA ASN A 69 -10.37 7.88 -16.88
C ASN A 69 -9.20 7.17 -17.58
N ALA A 70 -9.46 5.95 -18.08
CA ALA A 70 -8.42 5.10 -18.64
C ALA A 70 -7.67 5.76 -19.82
N ASP A 71 -8.39 6.45 -20.70
CA ASP A 71 -7.78 7.09 -21.86
C ASP A 71 -6.82 8.22 -21.45
N ALA A 72 -7.26 9.11 -20.56
CA ALA A 72 -6.40 10.19 -20.06
C ALA A 72 -5.13 9.68 -19.39
N ILE A 73 -5.22 8.60 -18.61
CA ILE A 73 -4.09 7.99 -17.92
C ILE A 73 -3.16 7.28 -18.92
N ILE A 74 -3.69 6.53 -19.87
CA ILE A 74 -2.91 5.87 -20.91
C ILE A 74 -2.17 6.91 -21.77
N ASP A 75 -2.83 8.00 -22.14
CA ASP A 75 -2.23 9.08 -22.93
C ASP A 75 -1.12 9.79 -22.16
N LEU A 76 -1.30 9.97 -20.84
CA LEU A 76 -0.25 10.49 -19.97
C LEU A 76 0.99 9.60 -20.00
N TRP A 77 0.84 8.28 -19.77
CA TRP A 77 1.97 7.33 -19.80
C TRP A 77 2.66 7.29 -21.17
N LYS A 78 1.89 7.17 -22.24
CA LYS A 78 2.42 7.19 -23.61
C LYS A 78 3.10 8.53 -23.94
N GLY A 79 2.51 9.64 -23.53
CA GLY A 79 3.06 10.97 -23.76
C GLY A 79 4.44 11.15 -23.10
N LEU A 80 4.64 10.59 -21.90
CA LEU A 80 5.94 10.60 -21.23
C LEU A 80 6.95 9.64 -21.89
N LYS A 81 6.48 8.48 -22.38
CA LYS A 81 7.33 7.58 -23.19
C LYS A 81 7.79 8.24 -24.48
N LEU A 82 6.92 8.98 -25.16
CA LEU A 82 7.25 9.70 -26.40
C LEU A 82 8.33 10.78 -26.21
N VAL A 83 8.44 11.40 -25.05
CA VAL A 83 9.51 12.37 -24.77
C VAL A 83 10.82 11.74 -24.29
N GLY A 84 10.90 10.39 -24.25
CA GLY A 84 12.13 9.63 -24.01
C GLY A 84 12.21 8.91 -22.68
N ALA A 85 11.16 8.90 -21.86
CA ALA A 85 11.18 8.14 -20.60
C ALA A 85 11.22 6.62 -20.86
N ASN A 86 12.24 5.92 -20.35
CA ASN A 86 12.34 4.46 -20.41
C ASN A 86 11.35 3.77 -19.45
N PHE A 87 10.96 4.46 -18.39
CA PHE A 87 10.02 3.96 -17.40
C PHE A 87 9.20 5.12 -16.80
N VAL A 88 7.91 4.89 -16.58
CA VAL A 88 7.00 5.85 -15.92
C VAL A 88 6.44 5.20 -14.66
N GLY A 89 6.84 5.71 -13.51
CA GLY A 89 6.34 5.28 -12.20
C GLY A 89 5.30 6.23 -11.61
N THR A 90 4.67 5.82 -10.53
CA THR A 90 3.76 6.66 -9.75
C THR A 90 3.93 6.42 -8.26
N THR A 91 3.57 7.41 -7.45
CA THR A 91 3.76 7.36 -5.99
C THR A 91 2.55 6.82 -5.25
N HIS A 92 1.32 7.23 -5.60
CA HIS A 92 0.11 6.91 -4.84
C HIS A 92 -1.06 6.53 -5.74
N MET A 93 -1.83 5.53 -5.30
CA MET A 93 -3.09 5.08 -5.90
C MET A 93 -4.05 4.60 -4.82
N THR A 94 -5.32 4.40 -5.16
CA THR A 94 -6.30 3.72 -4.29
C THR A 94 -6.67 2.34 -4.82
N LEU A 95 -6.91 1.40 -3.89
CA LEU A 95 -7.29 0.03 -4.24
C LEU A 95 -8.66 -0.05 -4.89
N SER A 96 -9.59 0.85 -4.57
CA SER A 96 -10.88 0.93 -5.25
C SER A 96 -10.74 1.31 -6.74
N ALA A 97 -9.86 2.25 -7.07
CA ALA A 97 -9.56 2.60 -8.45
C ALA A 97 -8.85 1.47 -9.19
N VAL A 98 -7.93 0.76 -8.54
CA VAL A 98 -7.28 -0.44 -9.08
C VAL A 98 -8.30 -1.54 -9.37
N ALA A 99 -9.15 -1.87 -8.40
CA ALA A 99 -10.14 -2.95 -8.52
C ALA A 99 -11.21 -2.64 -9.57
N SER A 100 -11.60 -1.37 -9.73
CA SER A 100 -12.58 -0.95 -10.75
C SER A 100 -12.01 -0.90 -12.18
N SER A 101 -10.68 -0.96 -12.36
CA SER A 101 -10.04 -0.77 -13.67
C SER A 101 -8.85 -1.73 -13.89
N PRO A 102 -9.05 -3.07 -13.80
CA PRO A 102 -7.96 -4.05 -13.92
C PRO A 102 -7.27 -4.02 -15.29
N VAL A 103 -8.02 -3.73 -16.35
CA VAL A 103 -7.50 -3.63 -17.73
C VAL A 103 -6.54 -2.43 -17.84
N LEU A 104 -6.85 -1.31 -17.18
CA LEU A 104 -5.94 -0.16 -17.12
C LEU A 104 -4.62 -0.54 -16.47
N ILE A 105 -4.62 -1.19 -15.30
CA ILE A 105 -3.40 -1.63 -14.61
C ILE A 105 -2.55 -2.52 -15.51
N LYS A 106 -3.16 -3.50 -16.19
CA LYS A 106 -2.46 -4.34 -17.17
C LYS A 106 -1.85 -3.51 -18.31
N LYS A 107 -2.58 -2.51 -18.80
CA LYS A 107 -2.11 -1.64 -19.90
C LYS A 107 -0.91 -0.79 -19.48
N LEU A 108 -0.92 -0.21 -18.28
CA LEU A 108 0.20 0.57 -17.74
C LEU A 108 1.45 -0.29 -17.57
N SER A 109 1.29 -1.52 -17.09
CA SER A 109 2.39 -2.50 -17.00
C SER A 109 2.97 -2.85 -18.37
N SER A 110 2.12 -3.03 -19.37
CA SER A 110 2.54 -3.29 -20.76
C SER A 110 3.29 -2.10 -21.38
N ILE A 111 2.84 -0.84 -21.12
CA ILE A 111 3.53 0.36 -21.62
C ILE A 111 4.95 0.47 -21.03
N ASN A 112 5.15 -0.03 -19.83
CA ASN A 112 6.45 -0.06 -19.15
C ASN A 112 7.28 -1.34 -19.40
N ASP A 113 6.79 -2.26 -20.20
CA ASP A 113 7.44 -3.58 -20.46
C ASP A 113 7.81 -4.32 -19.17
N MET A 114 6.91 -4.27 -18.15
CA MET A 114 7.23 -4.76 -16.80
C MET A 114 7.44 -6.27 -16.76
N GLU A 115 6.60 -7.04 -17.45
CA GLU A 115 6.67 -8.49 -17.49
C GLU A 115 7.93 -8.98 -18.25
N SER A 116 8.15 -8.47 -19.46
CA SER A 116 9.28 -8.87 -20.32
C SER A 116 10.64 -8.55 -19.71
N ASN A 117 10.73 -7.45 -18.95
CA ASN A 117 11.96 -7.02 -18.27
C ASN A 117 12.05 -7.50 -16.81
N GLY A 118 11.06 -8.23 -16.29
CA GLY A 118 11.01 -8.67 -14.90
C GLY A 118 11.01 -7.50 -13.90
N ARG A 119 10.52 -6.33 -14.31
CA ARG A 119 10.50 -5.11 -13.48
C ARG A 119 9.24 -5.08 -12.63
N TRP A 120 9.39 -4.58 -11.41
CA TRP A 120 8.29 -4.33 -10.48
C TRP A 120 8.19 -2.85 -10.17
N LEU A 121 6.97 -2.33 -10.08
CA LEU A 121 6.69 -0.95 -9.70
C LEU A 121 6.07 -0.91 -8.30
N ALA A 122 6.77 -0.31 -7.35
CA ALA A 122 6.24 -0.06 -6.02
C ALA A 122 5.36 1.20 -6.02
N THR A 123 4.23 1.14 -5.32
CA THR A 123 3.33 2.28 -5.15
C THR A 123 2.66 2.24 -3.78
N ASN A 124 2.37 3.42 -3.22
CA ASN A 124 1.71 3.55 -1.93
C ASN A 124 0.18 3.50 -2.08
N LEU A 125 -0.46 2.71 -1.23
CA LEU A 125 -1.93 2.58 -1.21
C LEU A 125 -2.43 2.53 0.23
N GLY A 126 -3.30 3.45 0.57
CA GLY A 126 -3.93 3.49 1.89
C GLY A 126 -5.06 2.47 1.99
N VAL A 127 -4.95 1.51 2.91
CA VAL A 127 -6.03 0.63 3.34
C VAL A 127 -6.71 1.19 4.59
N GLU A 128 -5.91 1.63 5.52
CA GLU A 128 -6.19 2.24 6.81
C GLU A 128 -6.88 1.28 7.78
N THR A 129 -8.03 0.75 7.45
CA THR A 129 -8.80 -0.28 8.18
C THR A 129 -9.74 -0.98 7.20
N VAL A 130 -10.20 -2.20 7.55
CA VAL A 130 -11.29 -2.87 6.81
C VAL A 130 -12.50 -3.16 7.70
N ALA A 131 -12.54 -2.62 8.91
CA ALA A 131 -13.72 -2.67 9.77
C ALA A 131 -14.85 -1.81 9.19
N PRO A 132 -16.02 -2.37 8.84
CA PRO A 132 -17.04 -1.65 8.06
C PRO A 132 -17.52 -0.34 8.69
N ARG A 133 -17.67 -0.30 10.03
CA ARG A 133 -18.07 0.92 10.75
C ARG A 133 -17.02 2.03 10.63
N LEU A 134 -15.74 1.67 10.82
CA LEU A 134 -14.64 2.63 10.74
C LEU A 134 -14.43 3.10 9.30
N VAL A 135 -14.55 2.20 8.32
CA VAL A 135 -14.53 2.54 6.89
C VAL A 135 -15.60 3.57 6.56
N LYS A 136 -16.85 3.30 6.97
CA LYS A 136 -17.98 4.23 6.75
C LYS A 136 -17.77 5.57 7.44
N LYS A 137 -17.19 5.57 8.65
CA LYS A 137 -17.00 6.77 9.47
C LYS A 137 -15.86 7.64 8.95
N HIS A 138 -14.72 7.06 8.62
CA HIS A 138 -13.46 7.80 8.45
C HIS A 138 -12.93 7.88 7.01
N LEU A 139 -13.29 6.94 6.13
CA LEU A 139 -12.71 6.89 4.80
C LEU A 139 -13.46 7.72 3.74
N GLY A 140 -14.56 8.38 4.10
CA GLY A 140 -15.35 9.18 3.19
C GLY A 140 -15.83 8.36 1.97
N VAL A 141 -15.51 8.83 0.77
CA VAL A 141 -15.82 8.12 -0.48
C VAL A 141 -14.64 7.32 -1.05
N LYS A 142 -13.63 7.00 -0.22
CA LYS A 142 -12.44 6.26 -0.65
C LYS A 142 -12.77 4.90 -1.25
N THR A 143 -13.84 4.26 -0.79
CA THR A 143 -14.27 2.94 -1.27
C THR A 143 -14.95 2.98 -2.65
N LYS A 144 -15.47 4.13 -3.08
CA LYS A 144 -16.19 4.23 -4.35
C LYS A 144 -15.38 3.71 -5.54
N PRO A 145 -16.04 2.98 -6.48
CA PRO A 145 -17.49 2.81 -6.65
C PRO A 145 -18.15 1.76 -5.73
N TYR A 146 -17.41 1.09 -4.86
CA TYR A 146 -17.87 0.03 -3.97
C TYR A 146 -18.49 0.58 -2.68
N GLN A 147 -19.25 -0.25 -1.99
CA GLN A 147 -19.83 0.08 -0.69
C GLN A 147 -18.76 -0.10 0.42
N PRO A 148 -18.90 0.62 1.56
CA PRO A 148 -17.94 0.50 2.67
C PRO A 148 -17.77 -0.91 3.24
N ASN A 149 -18.81 -1.74 3.23
CA ASN A 149 -18.76 -3.13 3.71
C ASN A 149 -18.03 -4.07 2.75
N GLU A 150 -17.83 -3.69 1.49
CA GLU A 150 -17.08 -4.45 0.49
C GLU A 150 -15.57 -4.16 0.55
N TRP A 151 -15.14 -3.17 1.36
CA TRP A 151 -13.78 -2.65 1.33
C TRP A 151 -12.71 -3.73 1.53
N GLY A 152 -12.92 -4.68 2.44
CA GLY A 152 -12.00 -5.79 2.64
C GLY A 152 -11.80 -6.66 1.38
N SER A 153 -12.88 -6.94 0.66
CA SER A 153 -12.84 -7.68 -0.62
C SER A 153 -12.16 -6.88 -1.73
N VAL A 154 -12.45 -5.58 -1.80
CA VAL A 154 -11.82 -4.65 -2.75
C VAL A 154 -10.31 -4.57 -2.53
N VAL A 155 -9.87 -4.53 -1.27
CA VAL A 155 -8.44 -4.55 -0.91
C VAL A 155 -7.76 -5.83 -1.39
N ARG A 156 -8.37 -7.01 -1.14
CA ARG A 156 -7.82 -8.29 -1.59
C ARG A 156 -7.71 -8.36 -3.12
N GLU A 157 -8.77 -8.01 -3.81
CA GLU A 157 -8.80 -8.04 -5.28
C GLU A 157 -7.83 -7.03 -5.88
N GLY A 158 -7.77 -5.79 -5.36
CA GLY A 158 -6.82 -4.79 -5.80
C GLY A 158 -5.37 -5.25 -5.65
N CYS A 159 -5.00 -5.85 -4.51
CA CYS A 159 -3.67 -6.42 -4.30
C CYS A 159 -3.35 -7.57 -5.26
N LYS A 160 -4.33 -8.43 -5.56
CA LYS A 160 -4.19 -9.52 -6.52
C LYS A 160 -3.94 -8.98 -7.93
N ILE A 161 -4.75 -8.01 -8.39
CA ILE A 161 -4.59 -7.35 -9.69
C ILE A 161 -3.21 -6.72 -9.80
N LEU A 162 -2.76 -5.99 -8.79
CA LEU A 162 -1.43 -5.38 -8.76
C LEU A 162 -0.33 -6.43 -8.90
N ASN A 163 -0.34 -7.47 -8.07
CA ASN A 163 0.69 -8.50 -8.10
C ASN A 163 0.72 -9.28 -9.43
N GLN A 164 -0.44 -9.55 -10.04
CA GLN A 164 -0.54 -10.20 -11.36
C GLN A 164 0.06 -9.36 -12.48
N ASN A 165 0.16 -8.04 -12.29
CA ASN A 165 0.67 -7.09 -13.25
C ASN A 165 2.02 -6.48 -12.85
N HIS A 166 2.80 -7.15 -11.99
CA HIS A 166 4.14 -6.72 -11.55
C HIS A 166 4.17 -5.40 -10.76
N TRP A 167 3.08 -5.09 -10.04
CA TRP A 167 3.07 -3.99 -9.08
C TRP A 167 3.29 -4.51 -7.67
N PHE A 168 4.07 -3.75 -6.90
CA PHE A 168 4.42 -4.05 -5.52
C PHE A 168 3.70 -3.05 -4.60
N PRO A 169 2.53 -3.40 -4.00
CA PRO A 169 1.82 -2.50 -3.11
C PRO A 169 2.59 -2.26 -1.82
N ALA A 170 2.75 -0.99 -1.45
CA ALA A 170 3.14 -0.54 -0.12
C ALA A 170 1.88 -0.03 0.57
N LEU A 171 1.28 -0.87 1.40
CA LEU A 171 -0.01 -0.60 2.03
C LEU A 171 0.20 0.15 3.34
N THR A 172 -0.64 1.14 3.64
CA THR A 172 -0.70 1.75 4.96
C THR A 172 -1.94 1.27 5.72
N LEU A 173 -1.77 1.02 7.02
CA LEU A 173 -2.84 0.77 7.98
C LEU A 173 -2.74 1.77 9.12
N ILE A 174 -3.87 2.15 9.67
CA ILE A 174 -3.94 2.99 10.86
C ILE A 174 -4.43 2.12 12.02
N ILE A 175 -3.65 2.06 13.10
CA ILE A 175 -3.94 1.29 14.31
C ILE A 175 -4.31 2.24 15.43
N GLY A 176 -5.36 1.91 16.17
CA GLY A 176 -5.80 2.69 17.31
C GLY A 176 -6.67 3.86 16.92
N TRP A 177 -7.63 3.64 16.03
CA TRP A 177 -8.68 4.61 15.75
C TRP A 177 -9.45 4.99 17.01
N PRO A 178 -9.92 6.22 17.13
CA PRO A 178 -10.85 6.58 18.20
C PRO A 178 -12.05 5.63 18.21
N ASP A 179 -12.38 5.11 19.40
CA ASP A 179 -13.50 4.18 19.62
C ASP A 179 -13.39 2.83 18.86
N GLU A 180 -12.21 2.44 18.39
CA GLU A 180 -11.97 1.14 17.78
C GLU A 180 -12.10 0.03 18.83
N THR A 181 -12.94 -0.96 18.54
CA THR A 181 -13.10 -2.15 19.40
C THR A 181 -12.14 -3.27 18.98
N PRO A 182 -11.81 -4.21 19.89
CA PRO A 182 -11.00 -5.39 19.53
C PRO A 182 -11.58 -6.23 18.37
N ASP A 183 -12.93 -6.34 18.31
CA ASP A 183 -13.61 -7.06 17.22
C ASP A 183 -13.46 -6.34 15.88
N GLU A 184 -13.39 -5.02 15.88
CA GLU A 184 -13.11 -4.24 14.67
C GLU A 184 -11.66 -4.38 14.21
N THR A 185 -10.73 -4.40 15.15
CA THR A 185 -9.31 -4.69 14.83
C THR A 185 -9.17 -6.08 14.20
N GLN A 186 -10.00 -7.07 14.63
CA GLN A 186 -9.98 -8.43 14.10
C GLN A 186 -10.24 -8.48 12.58
N TYR A 187 -11.12 -7.65 12.02
CA TYR A 187 -11.31 -7.59 10.56
C TYR A 187 -10.00 -7.32 9.80
N THR A 188 -9.18 -6.42 10.35
CA THR A 188 -7.90 -6.06 9.71
C THR A 188 -6.83 -7.13 9.98
N ILE A 189 -6.86 -7.79 11.13
CA ILE A 189 -6.00 -8.97 11.42
C ILE A 189 -6.27 -10.07 10.40
N ASP A 190 -7.54 -10.38 10.13
CA ASP A 190 -7.94 -11.41 9.16
C ASP A 190 -7.48 -11.07 7.75
N LEU A 191 -7.53 -9.80 7.36
CA LEU A 191 -6.97 -9.33 6.08
C LEU A 191 -5.46 -9.65 5.96
N ILE A 192 -4.68 -9.42 7.02
CA ILE A 192 -3.24 -9.74 7.00
C ILE A 192 -2.98 -11.24 6.87
N GLU A 193 -3.83 -12.07 7.47
CA GLU A 193 -3.76 -13.52 7.28
C GLU A 193 -4.09 -13.93 5.84
N ASP A 194 -5.11 -13.30 5.23
CA ASP A 194 -5.43 -13.52 3.82
C ASP A 194 -4.25 -13.15 2.91
N PHE A 195 -3.53 -12.07 3.20
CA PHE A 195 -2.31 -11.70 2.45
C PHE A 195 -1.22 -12.78 2.54
N LYS A 196 -1.13 -13.49 3.66
CA LYS A 196 -0.22 -14.63 3.80
C LYS A 196 -0.67 -15.80 2.92
N GLU A 197 -1.96 -16.13 2.94
CA GLU A 197 -2.54 -17.22 2.13
C GLU A 197 -2.44 -16.93 0.63
N MET A 198 -2.72 -15.70 0.21
CA MET A 198 -2.57 -15.22 -1.16
C MET A 198 -1.11 -15.12 -1.62
N ARG A 199 -0.13 -15.27 -0.70
CA ARG A 199 1.28 -14.98 -0.94
C ARG A 199 1.51 -13.59 -1.54
N MET A 200 0.77 -12.60 -1.04
CA MET A 200 0.85 -11.23 -1.53
C MET A 200 2.29 -10.72 -1.42
N ARG A 201 2.80 -10.17 -2.52
CA ARG A 201 4.08 -9.47 -2.63
C ARG A 201 3.84 -7.98 -2.46
N GLY A 202 4.08 -7.48 -1.28
CA GLY A 202 3.89 -6.08 -0.91
C GLY A 202 4.21 -5.89 0.56
N LEU A 203 4.41 -4.66 0.98
CA LEU A 203 4.65 -4.33 2.39
C LEU A 203 3.38 -3.74 3.01
N VAL A 204 3.27 -3.89 4.31
CA VAL A 204 2.20 -3.30 5.12
C VAL A 204 2.83 -2.44 6.20
N ALA A 205 2.63 -1.14 6.15
CA ALA A 205 3.11 -0.18 7.14
C ALA A 205 2.01 0.06 8.22
N PRO A 206 2.16 -0.51 9.42
CA PRO A 206 1.25 -0.25 10.53
C PRO A 206 1.60 1.11 11.15
N LEU A 207 0.77 2.12 10.91
CA LEU A 207 0.91 3.47 11.45
C LEU A 207 -0.02 3.62 12.65
N LEU A 208 0.43 4.32 13.69
CA LEU A 208 -0.43 4.66 14.80
C LEU A 208 -1.30 5.86 14.43
N TYR A 209 -2.57 5.84 14.85
CA TYR A 209 -3.48 6.97 14.63
C TYR A 209 -2.89 8.26 15.20
N GLN A 210 -2.85 9.30 14.39
CA GLN A 210 -2.43 10.65 14.78
C GLN A 210 -3.59 11.61 14.61
N ASP A 211 -3.95 12.28 15.70
CA ASP A 211 -4.92 13.37 15.67
C ASP A 211 -4.21 14.69 15.40
N PHE A 212 -4.73 15.50 14.47
CA PHE A 212 -4.18 16.82 14.18
C PHE A 212 -4.17 17.76 15.39
N SER A 213 -5.05 17.53 16.38
CA SER A 213 -5.07 18.27 17.65
C SER A 213 -4.11 17.70 18.70
N GLU A 214 -3.43 16.59 18.41
CA GLU A 214 -2.57 15.79 19.30
C GLU A 214 -3.26 15.21 20.56
N LYS A 215 -4.51 15.58 20.84
CA LYS A 215 -5.21 15.19 22.09
C LYS A 215 -5.59 13.72 22.13
N ASN A 216 -5.89 13.12 20.97
CA ASN A 216 -6.38 11.75 20.86
C ASN A 216 -5.42 10.85 20.05
N SER A 217 -4.16 11.25 19.88
CA SER A 217 -3.16 10.45 19.18
C SER A 217 -2.86 9.16 19.93
N MET A 218 -2.79 8.05 19.19
CA MET A 218 -2.42 6.76 19.75
C MET A 218 -0.90 6.69 19.99
N HIS A 219 -0.52 6.21 21.16
CA HIS A 219 0.87 5.92 21.50
C HIS A 219 1.09 4.41 21.58
N PHE A 220 2.28 3.95 21.21
CA PHE A 220 2.60 2.52 21.22
C PHE A 220 2.38 1.86 22.60
N ALA A 221 2.67 2.58 23.67
CA ALA A 221 2.48 2.10 25.04
C ALA A 221 1.00 1.85 25.42
N ASN A 222 0.06 2.39 24.66
CA ASN A 222 -1.38 2.30 24.91
C ASN A 222 -2.08 1.26 24.03
N LEU A 223 -1.33 0.51 23.22
CA LEU A 223 -1.92 -0.53 22.38
C LEU A 223 -2.54 -1.64 23.25
N ASN A 224 -3.79 -1.99 22.95
CA ASN A 224 -4.40 -3.19 23.50
C ASN A 224 -3.88 -4.46 22.77
N GLU A 225 -4.27 -5.64 23.26
CA GLU A 225 -3.81 -6.91 22.72
C GLU A 225 -4.17 -7.11 21.24
N ALA A 226 -5.37 -6.72 20.80
CA ALA A 226 -5.79 -6.83 19.41
C ALA A 226 -4.96 -5.91 18.49
N GLN A 227 -4.79 -4.66 18.88
CA GLN A 227 -4.00 -3.67 18.14
C GLN A 227 -2.53 -4.06 18.06
N PHE A 228 -1.96 -4.57 19.16
CA PHE A 228 -0.60 -5.12 19.14
C PHE A 228 -0.50 -6.36 18.24
N THR A 229 -1.51 -7.24 18.28
CA THR A 229 -1.58 -8.41 17.39
C THR A 229 -1.57 -8.00 15.93
N LEU A 230 -2.36 -6.99 15.55
CA LEU A 230 -2.35 -6.44 14.20
C LEU A 230 -0.95 -5.92 13.82
N PHE A 231 -0.36 -5.09 14.69
CA PHE A 231 0.99 -4.56 14.49
C PHE A 231 2.02 -5.68 14.29
N TRP A 232 1.99 -6.70 15.15
CA TRP A 232 2.87 -7.87 15.09
C TRP A 232 2.71 -8.67 13.79
N LYS A 233 1.48 -8.94 13.37
CA LYS A 233 1.19 -9.68 12.14
C LYS A 233 1.62 -8.90 10.89
N CYS A 234 1.48 -7.59 10.85
CA CYS A 234 2.03 -6.75 9.78
C CYS A 234 3.54 -6.93 9.66
N TRP A 235 4.28 -6.91 10.79
CA TRP A 235 5.71 -7.12 10.76
C TRP A 235 6.10 -8.54 10.38
N GLN A 236 5.38 -9.57 10.84
CA GLN A 236 5.60 -10.95 10.39
C GLN A 236 5.41 -11.07 8.87
N HIS A 237 4.37 -10.44 8.31
CA HIS A 237 4.13 -10.39 6.88
C HIS A 237 5.30 -9.71 6.14
N ASN A 238 5.70 -8.52 6.58
CA ASN A 238 6.77 -7.75 5.97
C ASN A 238 8.10 -8.52 5.95
N LEU A 239 8.46 -9.14 7.08
CA LEU A 239 9.70 -9.91 7.19
C LEU A 239 9.69 -11.16 6.31
N ARG A 240 8.52 -11.80 6.13
CA ARG A 240 8.37 -12.88 5.14
C ARG A 240 8.65 -12.37 3.74
N VAL A 241 7.99 -11.27 3.33
CA VAL A 241 8.17 -10.68 1.99
C VAL A 241 9.62 -10.24 1.76
N ILE A 242 10.25 -9.63 2.77
CA ILE A 242 11.67 -9.23 2.69
C ILE A 242 12.57 -10.45 2.51
N ASN A 243 12.32 -11.55 3.20
CA ASN A 243 13.09 -12.80 3.03
C ASN A 243 12.86 -13.42 1.65
N ASP A 244 11.66 -13.29 1.07
CA ASP A 244 11.35 -13.77 -0.29
C ASP A 244 12.11 -12.99 -1.38
N ILE A 245 12.64 -11.81 -1.06
CA ILE A 245 13.51 -11.03 -1.97
C ILE A 245 14.93 -11.60 -2.04
N ILE A 246 15.40 -12.34 -1.03
CA ILE A 246 16.78 -12.89 -0.99
C ILE A 246 17.11 -13.71 -2.25
N PRO A 247 16.27 -14.65 -2.73
CA PRO A 247 16.55 -15.40 -3.97
C PRO A 247 16.66 -14.50 -5.21
N ILE A 248 15.92 -13.38 -5.23
CA ILE A 248 15.97 -12.40 -6.34
C ILE A 248 17.32 -11.70 -6.33
N ILE A 249 17.82 -11.29 -5.17
CA ILE A 249 19.15 -10.68 -5.00
C ILE A 249 20.24 -11.65 -5.43
N ILE A 250 20.15 -12.92 -5.03
CA ILE A 250 21.13 -13.96 -5.38
C ILE A 250 21.18 -14.17 -6.90
N ARG A 251 20.05 -14.14 -7.59
CA ARG A 251 19.95 -14.29 -9.05
C ARG A 251 20.34 -13.05 -9.84
N ASN A 252 20.38 -11.88 -9.20
CA ASN A 252 20.72 -10.62 -9.89
C ASN A 252 22.16 -10.67 -10.42
N LYS A 253 22.34 -10.34 -11.71
CA LYS A 253 23.66 -10.36 -12.38
C LYS A 253 24.51 -9.11 -12.09
N THR A 254 23.90 -8.05 -11.59
CA THR A 254 24.58 -6.77 -11.31
C THR A 254 25.57 -6.87 -10.14
N TYR A 255 25.28 -7.74 -9.16
CA TYR A 255 26.10 -7.86 -7.96
C TYR A 255 27.01 -9.08 -8.03
N GLY A 256 28.28 -8.93 -7.64
CA GLY A 256 29.22 -10.03 -7.48
C GLY A 256 28.88 -10.93 -6.26
N PRO A 257 29.43 -12.17 -6.20
CA PRO A 257 29.13 -13.14 -5.13
C PRO A 257 29.32 -12.60 -3.71
N PRO A 258 30.39 -11.83 -3.38
CA PRO A 258 30.57 -11.30 -2.03
C PRO A 258 29.45 -10.33 -1.62
N MET A 259 29.02 -9.46 -2.54
CA MET A 259 27.95 -8.50 -2.29
C MET A 259 26.60 -9.19 -2.07
N LYS A 260 26.30 -10.22 -2.85
CA LYS A 260 25.07 -11.02 -2.70
C LYS A 260 25.01 -11.70 -1.33
N LEU A 261 26.11 -12.32 -0.92
CA LEU A 261 26.23 -12.95 0.39
C LEU A 261 26.07 -11.94 1.50
N PHE A 262 26.74 -10.79 1.41
CA PHE A 262 26.65 -9.69 2.38
C PHE A 262 25.20 -9.19 2.51
N MET A 263 24.51 -8.92 1.40
CA MET A 263 23.12 -8.49 1.41
C MET A 263 22.17 -9.54 2.04
N ALA A 264 22.36 -10.82 1.72
CA ALA A 264 21.55 -11.89 2.29
C ALA A 264 21.75 -12.02 3.81
N ILE A 265 23.00 -11.91 4.29
CA ILE A 265 23.33 -11.91 5.72
C ILE A 265 22.71 -10.68 6.40
N LEU A 266 22.86 -9.50 5.81
CA LEU A 266 22.32 -8.25 6.35
C LEU A 266 20.79 -8.31 6.51
N ILE A 267 20.08 -8.84 5.50
CA ILE A 267 18.63 -9.02 5.55
C ILE A 267 18.24 -9.97 6.69
N LYS A 268 18.91 -11.13 6.80
CA LYS A 268 18.61 -12.10 7.87
C LYS A 268 18.92 -11.55 9.26
N ALA A 269 20.07 -10.89 9.42
CA ALA A 269 20.45 -10.27 10.70
C ALA A 269 19.48 -9.14 11.08
N GLY A 270 19.08 -8.29 10.13
CA GLY A 270 18.08 -7.25 10.32
C GLY A 270 16.72 -7.83 10.71
N THR A 271 16.25 -8.87 10.02
CA THR A 271 15.02 -9.60 10.37
C THR A 271 15.06 -10.10 11.81
N TRP A 272 16.16 -10.76 12.19
CA TRP A 272 16.33 -11.28 13.55
C TRP A 272 16.34 -10.14 14.60
N ALA A 273 17.06 -9.05 14.33
CA ALA A 273 17.14 -7.90 15.23
C ALA A 273 15.78 -7.24 15.44
N ILE A 274 15.01 -7.04 14.38
CA ILE A 274 13.65 -6.48 14.43
C ILE A 274 12.75 -7.39 15.27
N MET A 275 12.74 -8.70 15.02
CA MET A 275 11.92 -9.65 15.78
C MET A 275 12.30 -9.68 17.26
N ARG A 276 13.61 -9.63 17.57
CA ARG A 276 14.08 -9.56 18.95
C ARG A 276 13.62 -8.28 19.66
N TYR A 277 13.71 -7.14 18.98
CA TYR A 277 13.25 -5.85 19.49
C TYR A 277 11.74 -5.87 19.77
N LEU A 278 10.94 -6.32 18.81
CA LEU A 278 9.48 -6.39 18.96
C LEU A 278 9.05 -7.34 20.08
N ARG A 279 9.75 -8.47 20.27
CA ARG A 279 9.52 -9.35 21.44
C ARG A 279 9.83 -8.65 22.76
N GLY A 280 10.89 -7.85 22.81
CA GLY A 280 11.22 -7.05 23.99
C GLY A 280 10.11 -6.05 24.34
N LEU A 281 9.59 -5.34 23.35
CA LEU A 281 8.46 -4.41 23.50
C LEU A 281 7.20 -5.10 23.99
N ALA A 282 6.84 -6.26 23.43
CA ALA A 282 5.66 -7.00 23.85
C ALA A 282 5.75 -7.42 25.34
N LYS A 283 6.90 -7.90 25.78
CA LYS A 283 7.12 -8.25 27.19
C LYS A 283 6.94 -7.08 28.14
N GLN A 284 7.30 -5.88 27.71
CA GLN A 284 7.08 -4.66 28.50
C GLN A 284 5.58 -4.28 28.56
N LEU A 285 4.87 -4.38 27.42
CA LEU A 285 3.46 -4.03 27.33
C LEU A 285 2.54 -5.02 28.06
N PHE A 286 2.86 -6.32 28.03
CA PHE A 286 1.97 -7.40 28.48
C PHE A 286 2.56 -8.21 29.62
N ASN A 287 3.17 -7.56 30.61
CA ASN A 287 3.62 -8.15 31.88
C ASN A 287 4.47 -9.41 31.71
N GLY A 288 5.42 -9.38 30.78
CA GLY A 288 6.35 -10.48 30.53
C GLY A 288 5.85 -11.55 29.54
N GLN A 289 4.61 -11.44 29.05
CA GLN A 289 4.10 -12.35 28.01
C GLN A 289 4.86 -12.14 26.68
N VAL A 290 5.09 -13.22 25.95
CA VAL A 290 5.67 -13.13 24.61
C VAL A 290 4.60 -12.83 23.55
N PRO A 291 4.97 -12.22 22.41
CA PRO A 291 3.98 -11.85 21.39
C PRO A 291 3.14 -13.04 20.89
N GLU A 292 3.76 -14.22 20.82
CA GLU A 292 3.10 -15.43 20.37
C GLU A 292 1.90 -15.82 21.26
N ASP A 293 2.01 -15.66 22.58
CA ASP A 293 0.94 -15.94 23.53
C ASP A 293 -0.22 -14.94 23.40
N VAL A 294 0.11 -13.67 23.15
CA VAL A 294 -0.89 -12.62 22.93
C VAL A 294 -1.62 -12.85 21.62
N VAL A 295 -0.89 -13.11 20.55
CA VAL A 295 -1.41 -13.30 19.20
C VAL A 295 -2.27 -14.56 19.08
N GLU A 296 -1.94 -15.65 19.79
CA GLU A 296 -2.70 -16.89 19.74
C GLU A 296 -4.14 -16.72 20.20
N ARG A 297 -4.40 -15.84 21.17
CA ARG A 297 -5.76 -15.54 21.66
C ARG A 297 -6.68 -14.99 20.56
N TYR A 298 -6.13 -14.23 19.61
CA TYR A 298 -6.87 -13.66 18.47
C TYR A 298 -6.92 -14.59 17.25
N SER A 299 -5.99 -15.53 17.15
CA SER A 299 -5.96 -16.52 16.05
C SER A 299 -7.02 -17.61 16.20
N ARG A 300 -7.42 -17.94 17.41
CA ARG A 300 -8.38 -19.03 17.70
C ARG A 300 -9.84 -18.69 17.42
N ASN A 301 -10.20 -17.42 17.31
CA ASN A 301 -11.60 -17.00 17.10
C ASN A 301 -12.08 -17.09 15.64
N ARG A 302 -11.29 -17.64 14.72
CA ARG A 302 -11.68 -17.83 13.29
C ARG A 302 -12.87 -18.77 13.08
N SER A 303 -13.23 -19.62 14.05
CA SER A 303 -14.32 -20.59 13.89
C SER A 303 -15.73 -20.01 14.02
N VAL A 304 -15.87 -18.75 14.49
CA VAL A 304 -17.19 -18.16 14.82
C VAL A 304 -17.68 -17.17 13.75
N THR A 305 -16.77 -16.59 12.91
CA THR A 305 -17.15 -15.57 11.92
C THR A 305 -17.20 -16.07 10.47
N ALA A 306 -17.00 -17.36 10.23
CA ALA A 306 -16.98 -17.95 8.89
C ALA A 306 -18.39 -18.28 8.32
N SER A 307 -19.45 -17.59 8.76
CA SER A 307 -20.76 -17.65 8.11
C SER A 307 -21.06 -16.36 7.33
N VAL A 308 -20.26 -16.10 6.29
CA VAL A 308 -20.70 -15.22 5.22
C VAL A 308 -21.58 -16.04 4.28
N PRO A 309 -22.82 -15.63 3.98
CA PRO A 309 -23.65 -16.35 3.04
C PRO A 309 -23.00 -16.36 1.66
N GLN A 310 -22.71 -17.55 1.14
CA GLN A 310 -22.48 -17.77 -0.28
C GLN A 310 -23.80 -17.53 -1.01
N HIS A 311 -24.04 -16.32 -1.47
CA HIS A 311 -25.06 -16.07 -2.48
C HIS A 311 -24.53 -15.04 -3.48
N LEU A 312 -24.33 -15.63 -4.71
CA LEU A 312 -24.11 -15.04 -6.03
C LEU A 312 -22.73 -14.58 -6.37
#